data_87a2aa9788ef35dc4975bd28ad1c0e1c
#
_entry.id   87a2aa9788ef35dc4975bd28ad1c0e1c
#
_cell.length_a   1.000
_cell.length_b   1.000
_cell.length_c   1.000
_cell.angle_alpha   90.00
_cell.angle_beta   90.00
_cell.angle_gamma   90.00
#
_symmetry.space_group_name_H-M   'P 1'
#
loop_
_entity.id
_entity.type
_entity.pdbx_description
1 polymer ?
#
loop_
_entity_poly.entity_id
_entity_poly.type
_entity_poly.pdbx_seq_one_letter_code
_entity_poly.pdbx_strand_id
1 'polypeptide(L)'
;NKNRCQIVGNRGNALIYSLSGWSFTRTSSKVIDDMDWGGVLRLNNSDLLESADGVLSFDGSGHTVTINGFPNNNITISNRADFARAALIMQHDSNVFVKYSGASRADMLAANISLSADVDISDTGLTGFMRDNGEDTFTGTLTGNSHKLTMTVGTENDKIVFHTHNGLFAKTSGAKISDLTIVSNFNIVGDNVSGGDACYIGSVSAYNSGALTIDKVTADVTASPSGAYTNFVGGLVGYVADATSEVSFTNSAVTANLTYNNSTTKVDCTCLGGVIGMVGAVTSKPAPVIKFDNVTVGGKITDKHTGSNSRVGGLIAEVGAKDNSASVVPNKVSI
;
A
#
# COMPACT_ATOMS: atom_id res chain seq x y z
N ASN A 1 -22.92 -20.67 -29.64
CA ASN A 1 -22.03 -19.51 -29.76
C ASN A 1 -22.57 -18.42 -28.89
N LYS A 2 -22.01 -18.31 -27.72
CA LYS A 2 -22.38 -17.27 -26.76
C LYS A 2 -21.65 -16.00 -27.15
N ASN A 3 -22.37 -14.98 -27.47
CA ASN A 3 -21.78 -13.68 -27.71
C ASN A 3 -21.09 -13.24 -26.42
N ARG A 4 -19.81 -13.07 -26.49
CA ARG A 4 -18.98 -12.60 -25.37
C ARG A 4 -18.51 -11.20 -25.71
N CYS A 5 -18.72 -10.28 -24.80
CA CYS A 5 -18.09 -8.98 -24.86
C CYS A 5 -16.82 -9.05 -24.01
N GLN A 6 -15.72 -8.67 -24.60
CA GLN A 6 -14.45 -8.60 -23.90
C GLN A 6 -14.10 -7.13 -23.70
N ILE A 7 -13.90 -6.74 -22.47
CA ILE A 7 -13.35 -5.44 -22.15
C ILE A 7 -11.85 -5.64 -21.89
N VAL A 8 -11.03 -5.10 -22.76
CA VAL A 8 -9.58 -5.28 -22.73
C VAL A 8 -8.95 -4.00 -22.25
N GLY A 9 -8.16 -4.09 -21.21
CA GLY A 9 -7.31 -3.00 -20.75
C GLY A 9 -6.03 -2.86 -21.57
N ASN A 10 -5.40 -1.71 -21.46
CA ASN A 10 -4.14 -1.40 -22.15
C ASN A 10 -2.99 -2.38 -21.87
N ARG A 11 -3.11 -3.20 -20.86
CA ARG A 11 -2.10 -4.21 -20.47
C ARG A 11 -2.57 -5.64 -20.62
N GLY A 12 -3.52 -5.89 -21.50
CA GLY A 12 -4.02 -7.24 -21.77
C GLY A 12 -4.94 -7.81 -20.70
N ASN A 13 -5.48 -6.98 -19.86
CA ASN A 13 -6.43 -7.36 -18.84
C ASN A 13 -7.84 -7.38 -19.44
N ALA A 14 -8.51 -8.50 -19.32
CA ALA A 14 -9.81 -8.68 -19.93
C ALA A 14 -10.84 -9.16 -18.93
N LEU A 15 -11.98 -8.50 -18.96
CA LEU A 15 -13.20 -8.97 -18.33
C LEU A 15 -14.11 -9.47 -19.45
N ILE A 16 -14.61 -10.69 -19.35
CA ILE A 16 -15.48 -11.28 -20.35
C ILE A 16 -16.89 -11.39 -19.81
N TYR A 17 -17.85 -10.83 -20.54
CA TYR A 17 -19.27 -10.94 -20.25
C TYR A 17 -19.95 -11.88 -21.21
N SER A 18 -20.93 -12.63 -20.74
CA SER A 18 -21.88 -13.33 -21.61
C SER A 18 -23.09 -12.46 -21.82
N LEU A 19 -23.37 -12.08 -23.07
CA LEU A 19 -24.50 -11.22 -23.42
C LEU A 19 -25.88 -11.90 -23.29
N SER A 20 -25.92 -13.22 -23.21
CA SER A 20 -27.20 -13.94 -23.13
C SER A 20 -27.78 -14.12 -21.74
N GLY A 21 -27.17 -13.53 -20.75
CA GLY A 21 -27.57 -13.61 -19.36
C GLY A 21 -26.39 -13.21 -18.51
N TRP A 22 -25.94 -12.04 -18.70
CA TRP A 22 -24.80 -11.39 -18.02
C TRP A 22 -24.12 -12.27 -16.96
N SER A 23 -23.29 -13.16 -17.42
CA SER A 23 -22.42 -13.90 -16.52
C SER A 23 -21.03 -13.28 -16.54
N PHE A 24 -20.55 -12.99 -15.41
CA PHE A 24 -19.15 -12.64 -15.22
C PHE A 24 -18.30 -13.90 -15.43
N THR A 25 -17.36 -13.86 -16.37
CA THR A 25 -16.42 -14.96 -16.58
C THR A 25 -15.01 -14.42 -16.50
N ARG A 26 -14.28 -14.89 -15.54
CA ARG A 26 -12.89 -14.55 -15.39
C ARG A 26 -12.01 -15.28 -16.40
N THR A 27 -11.11 -14.56 -17.05
CA THR A 27 -10.20 -15.10 -18.05
C THR A 27 -8.77 -15.24 -17.58
N SER A 28 -8.44 -14.71 -16.45
CA SER A 28 -7.09 -14.70 -15.91
C SER A 28 -7.08 -15.18 -14.48
N SER A 29 -6.01 -15.84 -14.11
CA SER A 29 -5.76 -16.21 -12.72
C SER A 29 -5.16 -15.07 -11.89
N LYS A 30 -4.95 -13.89 -12.47
CA LYS A 30 -4.39 -12.76 -11.73
C LYS A 30 -5.44 -11.72 -11.41
N VAL A 31 -5.38 -11.22 -10.21
CA VAL A 31 -6.16 -10.09 -9.77
C VAL A 31 -5.80 -8.88 -10.57
N ILE A 32 -6.73 -8.09 -10.74
CA ILE A 32 -6.61 -6.85 -11.33
C ILE A 32 -5.79 -5.93 -10.61
N ASP A 33 -4.84 -5.63 -11.24
CA ASP A 33 -4.16 -4.48 -10.91
C ASP A 33 -4.51 -3.43 -11.89
N ASP A 34 -4.40 -2.47 -12.11
CA ASP A 34 -4.42 -1.41 -13.03
C ASP A 34 -5.68 -1.07 -13.79
N MET A 35 -6.24 -0.03 -13.34
CA MET A 35 -7.48 0.50 -13.80
C MET A 35 -7.35 1.90 -14.38
N ASP A 36 -6.25 2.19 -15.00
CA ASP A 36 -5.93 3.52 -15.53
C ASP A 36 -6.95 4.07 -16.51
N TRP A 37 -7.90 3.25 -16.91
CA TRP A 37 -8.85 3.61 -17.94
C TRP A 37 -10.27 3.25 -17.60
N GLY A 38 -10.52 3.22 -16.36
CA GLY A 38 -11.84 3.26 -15.85
C GLY A 38 -12.62 1.98 -16.01
N GLY A 39 -12.26 1.00 -15.28
CA GLY A 39 -13.27 0.08 -14.94
C GLY A 39 -13.10 -1.34 -15.29
N VAL A 40 -11.92 -1.84 -15.52
CA VAL A 40 -11.72 -3.27 -15.59
C VAL A 40 -11.08 -3.79 -14.35
N LEU A 41 -11.77 -4.70 -13.73
CA LEU A 41 -11.33 -5.42 -12.58
C LEU A 41 -10.78 -6.75 -13.00
N ARG A 42 -9.57 -7.04 -12.59
CA ARG A 42 -8.95 -8.32 -12.81
C ARG A 42 -8.65 -8.97 -11.50
N LEU A 43 -9.30 -10.07 -11.21
CA LEU A 43 -9.12 -10.81 -9.98
C LEU A 43 -8.26 -12.04 -10.21
N ASN A 44 -7.32 -12.27 -9.34
CA ASN A 44 -6.44 -13.41 -9.40
C ASN A 44 -7.13 -14.69 -8.98
N ASN A 45 -8.02 -14.61 -8.04
CA ASN A 45 -8.78 -15.74 -7.54
C ASN A 45 -10.25 -15.55 -7.78
N SER A 46 -10.92 -16.62 -8.19
CA SER A 46 -12.36 -16.60 -8.49
C SER A 46 -13.22 -16.24 -7.29
N ASP A 47 -12.72 -16.49 -6.13
CA ASP A 47 -13.48 -16.42 -4.89
C ASP A 47 -13.41 -15.07 -4.17
N LEU A 48 -12.61 -14.13 -4.64
CA LEU A 48 -12.47 -12.85 -3.95
C LEU A 48 -13.73 -11.99 -3.95
N LEU A 49 -14.38 -11.86 -5.11
CA LEU A 49 -15.63 -11.10 -5.21
C LEU A 49 -16.81 -11.94 -5.72
N GLU A 50 -16.54 -12.94 -6.55
CA GLU A 50 -17.59 -13.76 -7.14
C GLU A 50 -18.29 -14.67 -6.14
N SER A 51 -17.58 -15.13 -5.12
CA SER A 51 -18.14 -16.00 -4.09
C SER A 51 -18.79 -15.26 -2.93
N ALA A 52 -18.57 -13.95 -2.82
CA ALA A 52 -19.19 -13.15 -1.79
C ALA A 52 -20.58 -12.73 -2.26
N ASP A 53 -21.62 -13.40 -1.75
CA ASP A 53 -23.00 -13.10 -2.07
C ASP A 53 -23.29 -11.60 -1.94
N GLY A 54 -23.82 -11.03 -3.02
CA GLY A 54 -24.22 -9.65 -3.07
C GLY A 54 -23.10 -8.62 -3.20
N VAL A 55 -21.84 -9.02 -3.42
CA VAL A 55 -20.76 -8.05 -3.64
C VAL A 55 -20.80 -7.47 -5.05
N LEU A 56 -21.09 -8.29 -6.05
CA LEU A 56 -21.23 -7.84 -7.43
C LEU A 56 -22.68 -7.93 -7.90
N SER A 57 -23.14 -6.92 -8.62
CA SER A 57 -24.38 -6.96 -9.36
C SER A 57 -24.18 -6.43 -10.78
N PHE A 58 -24.95 -6.96 -11.72
CA PHE A 58 -24.83 -6.63 -13.13
C PHE A 58 -26.13 -6.05 -13.64
N ASP A 59 -26.06 -4.89 -14.27
CA ASP A 59 -27.15 -4.34 -15.05
C ASP A 59 -26.97 -4.73 -16.52
N GLY A 60 -27.78 -5.66 -16.97
CA GLY A 60 -27.76 -6.14 -18.36
C GLY A 60 -28.15 -5.10 -19.40
N SER A 61 -28.91 -4.10 -19.03
CA SER A 61 -29.35 -3.03 -19.93
C SER A 61 -28.30 -1.92 -20.07
N GLY A 62 -27.67 -1.57 -18.97
CA GLY A 62 -26.67 -0.51 -18.92
C GLY A 62 -25.22 -1.00 -19.08
N HIS A 63 -25.01 -2.31 -19.15
CA HIS A 63 -23.67 -2.92 -19.22
C HIS A 63 -22.79 -2.49 -18.04
N THR A 64 -23.38 -2.30 -16.88
CA THR A 64 -22.73 -1.78 -15.69
C THR A 64 -22.51 -2.90 -14.67
N VAL A 65 -21.33 -2.94 -14.09
CA VAL A 65 -21.03 -3.71 -12.90
C VAL A 65 -21.19 -2.80 -11.69
N THR A 66 -21.96 -3.22 -10.72
CA THR A 66 -22.05 -2.51 -9.44
C THR A 66 -21.36 -3.34 -8.37
N ILE A 67 -20.39 -2.75 -7.71
CA ILE A 67 -19.79 -3.31 -6.52
C ILE A 67 -20.57 -2.78 -5.32
N ASN A 68 -21.19 -3.68 -4.59
CA ASN A 68 -21.91 -3.33 -3.38
C ASN A 68 -20.89 -3.00 -2.28
N GLY A 69 -20.72 -1.72 -2.04
CA GLY A 69 -19.79 -1.19 -1.05
C GLY A 69 -20.30 -1.29 0.38
N PHE A 70 -19.76 -0.49 1.22
CA PHE A 70 -20.13 -0.43 2.63
C PHE A 70 -21.21 0.63 2.84
N PRO A 71 -22.17 0.44 3.77
CA PRO A 71 -23.28 1.37 3.94
C PRO A 71 -22.84 2.77 4.42
N ASN A 72 -21.69 2.85 5.07
CA ASN A 72 -21.08 4.08 5.57
C ASN A 72 -19.56 3.92 5.70
N ASN A 73 -18.89 4.89 6.27
CA ASN A 73 -17.43 4.90 6.46
C ASN A 73 -16.95 4.14 7.72
N ASN A 74 -17.79 3.43 8.44
CA ASN A 74 -17.37 2.50 9.48
C ASN A 74 -17.35 1.09 8.89
N ILE A 75 -16.16 0.60 8.63
CA ILE A 75 -15.93 -0.61 7.84
C ILE A 75 -15.39 -1.72 8.73
N THR A 76 -16.04 -2.86 8.67
CA THR A 76 -15.50 -4.09 9.27
C THR A 76 -14.99 -5.00 8.18
N ILE A 77 -13.74 -5.39 8.28
CA ILE A 77 -13.08 -6.35 7.40
C ILE A 77 -12.99 -7.69 8.12
N SER A 78 -13.75 -8.66 7.65
CA SER A 78 -13.85 -9.98 8.24
C SER A 78 -13.12 -11.06 7.43
N ASN A 79 -12.78 -10.74 6.20
CA ASN A 79 -12.19 -11.68 5.26
C ASN A 79 -11.53 -10.93 4.07
N ARG A 80 -10.91 -11.69 3.17
CA ARG A 80 -10.24 -11.15 1.99
C ARG A 80 -11.19 -10.50 0.97
N ALA A 81 -12.45 -10.91 0.90
CA ALA A 81 -13.43 -10.29 0.00
C ALA A 81 -13.84 -8.90 0.49
N ASP A 82 -14.02 -8.72 1.79
CA ASP A 82 -14.24 -7.39 2.38
C ASP A 82 -13.04 -6.47 2.13
N PHE A 83 -11.82 -7.00 2.30
CA PHE A 83 -10.60 -6.26 2.01
C PHE A 83 -10.54 -5.83 0.55
N ALA A 84 -10.75 -6.76 -0.39
CA ALA A 84 -10.73 -6.50 -1.82
C ALA A 84 -11.77 -5.44 -2.22
N ARG A 85 -12.97 -5.54 -1.67
CA ARG A 85 -14.05 -4.58 -1.89
C ARG A 85 -13.67 -3.18 -1.42
N ALA A 86 -13.12 -3.06 -0.22
CA ALA A 86 -12.64 -1.78 0.31
C ALA A 86 -11.50 -1.21 -0.54
N ALA A 87 -10.52 -2.04 -0.89
CA ALA A 87 -9.40 -1.65 -1.73
C ALA A 87 -9.85 -1.13 -3.10
N LEU A 88 -10.79 -1.81 -3.75
CA LEU A 88 -11.30 -1.40 -5.04
C LEU A 88 -11.99 -0.04 -5.01
N ILE A 89 -12.80 0.22 -3.98
CA ILE A 89 -13.47 1.51 -3.85
C ILE A 89 -12.47 2.62 -3.54
N MET A 90 -11.46 2.35 -2.73
CA MET A 90 -10.42 3.34 -2.41
C MET A 90 -9.53 3.66 -3.61
N GLN A 91 -9.29 2.68 -4.49
CA GLN A 91 -8.36 2.84 -5.61
C GLN A 91 -9.01 3.49 -6.84
N HIS A 92 -10.32 3.37 -6.99
CA HIS A 92 -10.98 3.74 -8.25
C HIS A 92 -12.26 4.52 -8.03
N ASP A 93 -12.44 5.55 -8.84
CA ASP A 93 -13.72 6.25 -8.93
C ASP A 93 -14.77 5.43 -9.70
N SER A 94 -16.03 5.66 -9.38
CA SER A 94 -17.12 5.16 -10.20
C SER A 94 -17.03 5.72 -11.62
N ASN A 95 -17.29 4.88 -12.60
CA ASN A 95 -17.31 5.28 -14.00
C ASN A 95 -18.53 4.71 -14.73
N VAL A 96 -18.54 4.80 -16.06
CA VAL A 96 -19.68 4.38 -16.87
C VAL A 96 -19.95 2.87 -16.75
N PHE A 97 -18.90 2.08 -16.52
CA PHE A 97 -18.98 0.61 -16.51
C PHE A 97 -18.96 0.02 -15.10
N VAL A 98 -18.32 0.70 -14.15
CA VAL A 98 -18.21 0.24 -12.76
C VAL A 98 -18.76 1.30 -11.83
N LYS A 99 -19.71 0.93 -11.03
CA LYS A 99 -20.30 1.76 -9.99
C LYS A 99 -20.12 1.13 -8.62
N TYR A 100 -20.17 1.97 -7.63
CA TYR A 100 -20.17 1.54 -6.23
C TYR A 100 -21.46 1.97 -5.58
N SER A 101 -22.02 1.11 -4.74
CA SER A 101 -23.11 1.49 -3.85
C SER A 101 -22.57 1.76 -2.44
N GLY A 102 -23.32 2.51 -1.64
CA GLY A 102 -22.94 2.83 -0.26
C GLY A 102 -21.95 3.99 -0.17
N ALA A 103 -20.95 3.87 0.72
CA ALA A 103 -19.96 4.91 0.97
C ALA A 103 -19.20 5.29 -0.30
N SER A 104 -19.02 6.58 -0.50
CA SER A 104 -18.24 7.10 -1.61
C SER A 104 -16.74 6.81 -1.42
N ARG A 105 -15.97 6.98 -2.49
CA ARG A 105 -14.51 6.88 -2.40
C ARG A 105 -13.92 7.86 -1.37
N ALA A 106 -14.42 9.09 -1.33
CA ALA A 106 -13.98 10.07 -0.35
C ALA A 106 -14.28 9.64 1.09
N ASP A 107 -15.47 9.04 1.32
CA ASP A 107 -15.80 8.46 2.62
C ASP A 107 -14.87 7.29 2.98
N MET A 108 -14.50 6.48 1.99
CA MET A 108 -13.59 5.35 2.17
C MET A 108 -12.16 5.79 2.50
N LEU A 109 -11.69 6.87 1.88
CA LEU A 109 -10.37 7.46 2.19
C LEU A 109 -10.28 8.07 3.59
N ALA A 110 -11.42 8.38 4.20
CA ALA A 110 -11.54 8.85 5.57
C ALA A 110 -12.18 7.82 6.53
N ALA A 111 -12.22 6.55 6.13
CA ALA A 111 -12.97 5.54 6.84
C ALA A 111 -12.37 5.16 8.19
N ASN A 112 -13.25 4.67 9.08
CA ASN A 112 -12.88 3.94 10.28
C ASN A 112 -12.92 2.44 9.96
N ILE A 113 -11.77 1.86 9.73
CA ILE A 113 -11.62 0.45 9.37
C ILE A 113 -11.30 -0.36 10.63
N SER A 114 -11.97 -1.47 10.81
CA SER A 114 -11.65 -2.44 11.85
C SER A 114 -11.50 -3.84 11.27
N LEU A 115 -10.52 -4.60 11.75
CA LEU A 115 -10.47 -6.03 11.48
C LEU A 115 -11.31 -6.78 12.52
N SER A 116 -12.04 -7.78 12.08
CA SER A 116 -12.76 -8.71 12.96
C SER A 116 -12.27 -10.16 12.86
N ALA A 117 -11.29 -10.39 11.99
CA ALA A 117 -10.59 -11.65 11.81
C ALA A 117 -9.21 -11.41 11.20
N ASP A 118 -8.37 -12.43 11.22
CA ASP A 118 -7.13 -12.43 10.46
C ASP A 118 -7.43 -12.44 8.96
N VAL A 119 -6.70 -11.63 8.21
CA VAL A 119 -6.90 -11.48 6.76
C VAL A 119 -5.59 -11.73 6.03
N ASP A 120 -5.60 -12.67 5.11
CA ASP A 120 -4.46 -12.98 4.25
C ASP A 120 -4.78 -12.66 2.80
N ILE A 121 -4.09 -11.67 2.24
CA ILE A 121 -4.21 -11.25 0.85
C ILE A 121 -2.96 -11.57 0.02
N SER A 122 -2.03 -12.35 0.54
CA SER A 122 -0.71 -12.56 -0.04
C SER A 122 -0.72 -13.23 -1.43
N ASP A 123 -1.73 -14.02 -1.73
CA ASP A 123 -1.90 -14.73 -3.00
C ASP A 123 -2.91 -14.06 -3.94
N THR A 124 -3.45 -12.91 -3.56
CA THR A 124 -4.50 -12.23 -4.33
C THR A 124 -3.98 -11.27 -5.40
N GLY A 125 -2.74 -10.82 -5.26
CA GLY A 125 -2.17 -9.74 -6.06
C GLY A 125 -2.63 -8.35 -5.64
N LEU A 126 -3.44 -8.24 -4.58
CA LEU A 126 -3.72 -6.95 -3.95
C LEU A 126 -2.47 -6.45 -3.24
N THR A 127 -2.18 -5.19 -3.42
CA THR A 127 -0.96 -4.56 -2.89
C THR A 127 -1.20 -3.74 -1.63
N GLY A 128 -2.42 -3.72 -1.14
CA GLY A 128 -2.89 -2.94 0.00
C GLY A 128 -4.29 -2.38 -0.24
N PHE A 129 -4.77 -1.53 0.65
CA PHE A 129 -6.03 -0.80 0.45
C PHE A 129 -5.92 0.26 -0.64
N MET A 130 -4.75 0.87 -0.75
CA MET A 130 -4.53 1.93 -1.72
C MET A 130 -3.32 1.61 -2.58
N ARG A 131 -3.47 1.91 -3.84
CA ARG A 131 -2.41 1.84 -4.82
C ARG A 131 -1.96 3.23 -5.21
N ASP A 132 -0.78 3.32 -5.75
CA ASP A 132 -0.23 4.56 -6.26
C ASP A 132 -1.00 5.06 -7.50
N ASN A 133 -1.90 5.98 -7.28
CA ASN A 133 -2.54 6.78 -8.32
C ASN A 133 -2.20 8.27 -8.19
N GLY A 134 -1.16 8.59 -7.42
CA GLY A 134 -0.57 9.91 -7.35
C GLY A 134 -1.23 10.89 -6.39
N GLU A 135 -2.52 10.84 -6.14
CA GLU A 135 -3.19 11.95 -5.45
C GLU A 135 -3.93 11.57 -4.15
N ASP A 136 -4.39 10.33 -4.04
CA ASP A 136 -5.22 9.94 -2.91
C ASP A 136 -4.45 9.71 -1.63
N THR A 137 -5.06 10.14 -0.54
CA THR A 137 -4.46 10.07 0.79
C THR A 137 -5.45 9.49 1.78
N PHE A 138 -5.04 8.46 2.50
CA PHE A 138 -5.84 7.92 3.60
C PHE A 138 -5.70 8.82 4.82
N THR A 139 -6.84 9.26 5.34
CA THR A 139 -6.93 10.17 6.49
C THR A 139 -7.68 9.56 7.68
N GLY A 140 -8.16 8.34 7.51
CA GLY A 140 -9.01 7.65 8.47
C GLY A 140 -8.27 6.91 9.58
N THR A 141 -8.94 5.92 10.13
CA THR A 141 -8.38 5.04 11.16
C THR A 141 -8.39 3.58 10.73
N LEU A 142 -7.39 2.82 11.15
CA LEU A 142 -7.38 1.36 11.05
C LEU A 142 -7.08 0.77 12.41
N THR A 143 -8.01 -0.03 12.93
CA THR A 143 -7.83 -0.78 14.17
C THR A 143 -7.79 -2.26 13.85
N GLY A 144 -6.68 -2.90 14.14
CA GLY A 144 -6.50 -4.34 13.89
C GLY A 144 -7.25 -5.23 14.89
N ASN A 145 -7.61 -4.72 16.07
CA ASN A 145 -8.22 -5.51 17.16
C ASN A 145 -7.43 -6.78 17.48
N SER A 146 -6.10 -6.67 17.49
CA SER A 146 -5.15 -7.77 17.68
C SER A 146 -5.16 -8.82 16.55
N HIS A 147 -5.87 -8.58 15.45
CA HIS A 147 -5.85 -9.46 14.29
C HIS A 147 -4.64 -9.20 13.38
N LYS A 148 -4.36 -10.20 12.56
CA LYS A 148 -3.23 -10.21 11.64
C LYS A 148 -3.68 -9.93 10.20
N LEU A 149 -2.93 -9.07 9.52
CA LEU A 149 -3.03 -8.85 8.08
C LEU A 149 -1.74 -9.34 7.42
N THR A 150 -1.87 -10.22 6.43
CA THR A 150 -0.75 -10.72 5.64
C THR A 150 -0.88 -10.26 4.20
N MET A 151 0.19 -9.68 3.65
CA MET A 151 0.22 -9.23 2.26
C MET A 151 1.55 -9.52 1.58
N THR A 152 1.50 -9.76 0.27
CA THR A 152 2.68 -9.91 -0.58
C THR A 152 2.52 -9.03 -1.82
N VAL A 153 3.48 -8.17 -2.05
CA VAL A 153 3.54 -7.27 -3.20
C VAL A 153 4.62 -7.77 -4.15
N GLY A 154 4.18 -8.41 -5.23
CA GLY A 154 5.07 -9.13 -6.14
C GLY A 154 5.61 -10.43 -5.56
N THR A 155 6.09 -11.30 -6.42
CA THR A 155 6.77 -12.55 -6.05
C THR A 155 8.18 -12.55 -6.60
N GLU A 156 9.05 -13.45 -6.16
CA GLU A 156 10.41 -13.58 -6.69
C GLU A 156 10.42 -13.84 -8.21
N ASN A 157 9.42 -14.55 -8.72
CA ASN A 157 9.27 -14.90 -10.13
C ASN A 157 8.36 -13.94 -10.93
N ASP A 158 7.56 -13.12 -10.24
CA ASP A 158 6.63 -12.19 -10.84
C ASP A 158 6.70 -10.88 -10.05
N LYS A 159 7.84 -10.23 -10.13
CA LYS A 159 8.09 -8.97 -9.46
C LYS A 159 7.20 -7.90 -10.03
N ILE A 160 6.59 -7.12 -9.16
CA ILE A 160 5.85 -5.96 -9.61
C ILE A 160 6.84 -4.94 -10.16
N VAL A 161 6.67 -4.67 -11.43
CA VAL A 161 7.43 -3.61 -12.10
C VAL A 161 6.68 -2.31 -11.89
N PHE A 162 7.37 -1.37 -11.27
CA PHE A 162 6.99 0.03 -11.20
C PHE A 162 5.67 0.37 -10.48
N HIS A 163 5.77 0.39 -9.18
CA HIS A 163 4.87 1.20 -8.33
C HIS A 163 5.71 2.11 -7.47
N THR A 164 5.41 3.40 -7.50
CA THR A 164 6.17 4.37 -6.72
C THR A 164 5.85 4.24 -5.23
N HIS A 165 4.63 3.88 -4.85
CA HIS A 165 4.20 3.81 -3.46
C HIS A 165 3.67 2.41 -3.11
N ASN A 166 4.36 1.72 -2.22
CA ASN A 166 4.08 0.33 -1.86
C ASN A 166 3.90 0.19 -0.35
N GLY A 167 2.70 -0.17 0.06
CA GLY A 167 2.33 -0.34 1.47
C GLY A 167 0.86 -0.65 1.62
N LEU A 168 0.40 -0.85 2.84
CA LEU A 168 -1.02 -1.02 3.11
C LEU A 168 -1.81 0.20 2.63
N PHE A 169 -1.25 1.38 2.84
CA PHE A 169 -1.69 2.63 2.25
C PHE A 169 -0.56 3.25 1.42
N ALA A 170 -0.84 3.60 0.17
CA ALA A 170 0.11 4.31 -0.67
C ALA A 170 0.52 5.65 -0.06
N LYS A 171 -0.47 6.41 0.41
CA LYS A 171 -0.26 7.69 1.11
C LYS A 171 -1.13 7.83 2.34
N THR A 172 -0.58 8.48 3.36
CA THR A 172 -1.31 8.82 4.59
C THR A 172 -1.13 10.29 4.97
N SER A 173 -2.16 10.87 5.62
CA SER A 173 -2.08 12.18 6.26
C SER A 173 -3.19 12.31 7.30
N GLY A 174 -2.87 12.49 8.56
CA GLY A 174 -3.84 12.49 9.65
C GLY A 174 -4.32 11.10 10.09
N ALA A 175 -3.74 10.03 9.55
CA ALA A 175 -4.16 8.66 9.79
C ALA A 175 -3.77 8.14 11.18
N LYS A 176 -4.58 7.20 11.70
CA LYS A 176 -4.27 6.48 12.94
C LYS A 176 -4.38 4.98 12.71
N ILE A 177 -3.32 4.26 13.00
CA ILE A 177 -3.23 2.81 12.84
C ILE A 177 -2.92 2.20 14.20
N SER A 178 -3.72 1.25 14.64
CA SER A 178 -3.55 0.70 15.98
C SER A 178 -3.90 -0.78 16.10
N ASP A 179 -3.30 -1.44 17.10
CA ASP A 179 -3.62 -2.79 17.55
C ASP A 179 -3.62 -3.81 16.39
N LEU A 180 -2.58 -3.78 15.57
CA LEU A 180 -2.48 -4.54 14.33
C LEU A 180 -1.21 -5.38 14.29
N THR A 181 -1.32 -6.65 13.90
CA THR A 181 -0.18 -7.43 13.42
C THR A 181 -0.15 -7.39 11.90
N ILE A 182 0.96 -6.95 11.30
CA ILE A 182 1.13 -6.92 9.85
C ILE A 182 2.34 -7.75 9.42
N VAL A 183 2.13 -8.67 8.49
CA VAL A 183 3.19 -9.44 7.83
C VAL A 183 3.21 -9.04 6.37
N SER A 184 4.32 -8.50 5.90
CA SER A 184 4.42 -7.98 4.55
C SER A 184 5.69 -8.42 3.83
N ASN A 185 5.53 -8.76 2.57
CA ASN A 185 6.64 -9.13 1.69
C ASN A 185 6.59 -8.30 0.41
N PHE A 186 7.65 -7.54 0.15
CA PHE A 186 7.75 -6.65 -1.02
C PHE A 186 8.87 -7.12 -1.95
N ASN A 187 8.49 -7.63 -3.11
CA ASN A 187 9.37 -7.98 -4.21
C ASN A 187 9.12 -7.03 -5.39
N ILE A 188 9.85 -5.92 -5.40
CA ILE A 188 9.58 -4.81 -6.30
C ILE A 188 10.80 -4.56 -7.18
N VAL A 189 10.57 -4.44 -8.47
CA VAL A 189 11.57 -3.95 -9.42
C VAL A 189 11.21 -2.52 -9.78
N GLY A 190 12.02 -1.58 -9.34
CA GLY A 190 11.88 -0.20 -9.76
C GLY A 190 12.23 -0.02 -11.24
N ASP A 191 11.68 1.00 -11.86
CA ASP A 191 12.02 1.35 -13.23
C ASP A 191 13.47 1.85 -13.30
N ASN A 192 14.18 1.44 -14.34
CA ASN A 192 15.55 1.88 -14.62
C ASN A 192 15.61 3.11 -15.53
N VAL A 193 14.51 3.84 -15.68
CA VAL A 193 14.45 5.01 -16.54
C VAL A 193 15.08 6.22 -15.84
N SER A 194 15.99 6.87 -16.51
CA SER A 194 16.63 8.11 -16.04
C SER A 194 15.62 9.20 -15.78
N GLY A 195 15.59 9.73 -14.56
CA GLY A 195 14.61 10.70 -14.10
C GLY A 195 13.32 10.07 -13.57
N GLY A 196 13.35 8.76 -13.29
CA GLY A 196 12.22 8.02 -12.72
C GLY A 196 11.87 8.46 -11.32
N ASP A 197 10.62 8.23 -10.96
CA ASP A 197 10.09 8.53 -9.63
C ASP A 197 10.73 7.65 -8.55
N ALA A 198 10.81 8.17 -7.35
CA ALA A 198 11.30 7.43 -6.21
C ALA A 198 10.35 6.26 -5.86
N CYS A 199 10.92 5.16 -5.42
CA CYS A 199 10.17 4.02 -4.89
C CYS A 199 10.08 4.15 -3.36
N TYR A 200 8.86 4.20 -2.85
CA TYR A 200 8.57 4.27 -1.42
C TYR A 200 7.98 2.95 -0.96
N ILE A 201 8.54 2.36 0.08
CA ILE A 201 8.07 1.08 0.64
C ILE A 201 7.95 1.20 2.15
N GLY A 202 6.77 0.90 2.68
CA GLY A 202 6.52 0.78 4.10
C GLY A 202 5.32 -0.13 4.36
N SER A 203 5.39 -1.02 5.33
CA SER A 203 4.31 -1.98 5.56
C SER A 203 2.96 -1.31 5.86
N VAL A 204 2.97 -0.17 6.54
CA VAL A 204 1.77 0.62 6.85
C VAL A 204 1.56 1.71 5.81
N SER A 205 2.54 2.55 5.61
CA SER A 205 2.43 3.69 4.69
C SER A 205 3.68 3.81 3.83
N ALA A 206 3.50 3.85 2.52
CA ALA A 206 4.62 4.11 1.65
C ALA A 206 5.10 5.57 1.78
N TYR A 207 4.17 6.52 1.81
CA TYR A 207 4.44 7.94 1.87
C TYR A 207 3.50 8.63 2.87
N ASN A 208 4.04 9.36 3.82
CA ASN A 208 3.24 10.15 4.75
C ASN A 208 3.48 11.65 4.54
N SER A 209 2.43 12.43 4.39
CA SER A 209 2.47 13.87 4.15
C SER A 209 1.90 14.72 5.29
N GLY A 210 1.53 14.11 6.41
CA GLY A 210 0.93 14.83 7.54
C GLY A 210 1.10 14.10 8.87
N ALA A 211 0.18 14.33 9.80
CA ALA A 211 0.17 13.60 11.06
C ALA A 211 -0.02 12.08 10.80
N LEU A 212 0.66 11.26 11.61
CA LEU A 212 0.48 9.82 11.59
C LEU A 212 0.69 9.28 12.99
N THR A 213 -0.26 8.48 13.46
CA THR A 213 -0.13 7.77 14.73
C THR A 213 -0.12 6.28 14.47
N ILE A 214 0.91 5.59 14.95
CA ILE A 214 1.03 4.13 14.92
C ILE A 214 1.19 3.67 16.36
N ASP A 215 0.20 2.94 16.89
CA ASP A 215 0.19 2.45 18.26
C ASP A 215 -0.09 0.96 18.32
N LYS A 216 0.68 0.21 19.11
CA LYS A 216 0.51 -1.24 19.28
C LYS A 216 0.51 -2.00 17.95
N VAL A 217 1.42 -1.66 17.05
CA VAL A 217 1.59 -2.37 15.80
C VAL A 217 2.79 -3.29 15.89
N THR A 218 2.56 -4.57 15.57
CA THR A 218 3.65 -5.55 15.38
C THR A 218 3.81 -5.80 13.89
N ALA A 219 4.98 -5.49 13.34
CA ALA A 219 5.26 -5.66 11.92
C ALA A 219 6.41 -6.66 11.69
N ASP A 220 6.18 -7.61 10.79
CA ASP A 220 7.23 -8.46 10.21
C ASP A 220 7.33 -8.15 8.72
N VAL A 221 8.44 -7.55 8.34
CA VAL A 221 8.60 -6.94 7.01
C VAL A 221 9.80 -7.53 6.31
N THR A 222 9.57 -8.11 5.15
CA THR A 222 10.61 -8.46 4.19
C THR A 222 10.47 -7.57 2.96
N ALA A 223 11.53 -6.88 2.59
CA ALA A 223 11.54 -6.07 1.38
C ALA A 223 12.83 -6.26 0.59
N SER A 224 12.68 -6.53 -0.69
CA SER A 224 13.80 -6.75 -1.61
C SER A 224 13.63 -5.89 -2.88
N PRO A 225 13.68 -4.56 -2.75
CA PRO A 225 13.61 -3.69 -3.92
C PRO A 225 14.87 -3.80 -4.77
N SER A 226 14.70 -3.60 -6.07
CA SER A 226 15.81 -3.56 -7.02
C SER A 226 15.48 -2.61 -8.18
N GLY A 227 16.47 -2.00 -8.77
CA GLY A 227 16.35 -1.31 -10.06
C GLY A 227 15.81 0.12 -10.05
N ALA A 228 15.33 0.68 -8.94
CA ALA A 228 14.88 2.08 -8.89
C ALA A 228 16.06 3.05 -8.64
N TYR A 229 15.97 4.25 -9.18
CA TYR A 229 16.99 5.29 -8.97
C TYR A 229 17.06 5.75 -7.51
N THR A 230 15.91 5.89 -6.88
CA THR A 230 15.82 6.31 -5.49
C THR A 230 14.86 5.37 -4.76
N ASN A 231 15.30 4.81 -3.65
CA ASN A 231 14.50 3.91 -2.86
C ASN A 231 14.44 4.38 -1.41
N PHE A 232 13.23 4.55 -0.88
CA PHE A 232 12.99 4.84 0.51
C PHE A 232 12.21 3.68 1.13
N VAL A 233 12.88 2.85 1.90
CA VAL A 233 12.32 1.62 2.46
C VAL A 233 12.35 1.69 3.96
N GLY A 234 11.19 1.64 4.58
CA GLY A 234 11.04 1.56 6.03
C GLY A 234 10.21 0.34 6.44
N GLY A 235 10.46 -0.18 7.60
CA GLY A 235 9.65 -1.28 8.13
C GLY A 235 8.18 -0.90 8.27
N LEU A 236 7.86 0.32 8.70
CA LEU A 236 6.50 0.82 8.81
C LEU A 236 6.18 1.92 7.79
N VAL A 237 7.11 2.86 7.58
CA VAL A 237 6.89 4.03 6.72
C VAL A 237 8.06 4.21 5.77
N GLY A 238 7.80 4.27 4.46
CA GLY A 238 8.84 4.49 3.46
C GLY A 238 9.42 5.91 3.54
N TYR A 239 8.56 6.90 3.53
CA TYR A 239 8.95 8.31 3.52
C TYR A 239 7.99 9.18 4.33
N VAL A 240 8.53 10.09 5.12
CA VAL A 240 7.79 11.15 5.81
C VAL A 240 8.14 12.48 5.18
N ALA A 241 7.17 13.12 4.54
CA ALA A 241 7.43 14.28 3.68
C ALA A 241 7.14 15.62 4.33
N ASP A 242 6.10 15.77 5.05
CA ASP A 242 5.69 17.11 5.45
C ASP A 242 6.05 17.49 6.87
N ALA A 243 6.27 18.74 7.02
CA ALA A 243 7.05 19.36 8.03
C ALA A 243 6.27 19.94 9.21
N THR A 244 4.96 19.99 9.16
CA THR A 244 4.17 20.63 10.23
C THR A 244 3.50 19.67 11.19
N SER A 245 3.61 18.37 10.93
CA SER A 245 2.83 17.36 11.62
C SER A 245 3.70 16.44 12.46
N GLU A 246 3.12 15.92 13.53
CA GLU A 246 3.74 14.93 14.36
C GLU A 246 3.51 13.52 13.79
N VAL A 247 4.57 12.73 13.72
CA VAL A 247 4.51 11.30 13.42
C VAL A 247 4.95 10.54 14.66
N SER A 248 4.06 9.76 15.24
CA SER A 248 4.29 9.05 16.50
C SER A 248 4.16 7.54 16.34
N PHE A 249 5.10 6.84 16.95
CA PHE A 249 5.14 5.39 17.06
C PHE A 249 5.18 5.04 18.53
N THR A 250 4.18 4.30 19.00
CA THR A 250 4.07 3.92 20.40
C THR A 250 3.81 2.43 20.55
N ASN A 251 4.38 1.80 21.58
CA ASN A 251 4.15 0.41 21.95
C ASN A 251 4.27 -0.59 20.78
N SER A 252 5.16 -0.34 19.85
CA SER A 252 5.21 -1.06 18.58
C SER A 252 6.50 -1.86 18.43
N ALA A 253 6.42 -2.98 17.71
CA ALA A 253 7.56 -3.85 17.42
C ALA A 253 7.70 -4.05 15.90
N VAL A 254 8.92 -3.94 15.39
CA VAL A 254 9.21 -4.10 13.97
C VAL A 254 10.35 -5.09 13.79
N THR A 255 10.12 -6.15 13.02
CA THR A 255 11.17 -7.02 12.48
C THR A 255 11.34 -6.67 11.01
N ALA A 256 12.44 -5.98 10.69
CA ALA A 256 12.69 -5.48 9.35
C ALA A 256 13.83 -6.27 8.67
N ASN A 257 13.47 -7.11 7.71
CA ASN A 257 14.41 -7.84 6.86
C ASN A 257 14.49 -7.16 5.49
N LEU A 258 15.32 -6.13 5.39
CA LEU A 258 15.42 -5.30 4.21
C LEU A 258 16.69 -5.62 3.44
N THR A 259 16.56 -5.91 2.15
CA THR A 259 17.71 -6.22 1.30
C THR A 259 17.61 -5.45 -0.01
N TYR A 260 18.57 -4.60 -0.27
CA TYR A 260 18.72 -3.97 -1.57
C TYR A 260 19.79 -4.69 -2.39
N ASN A 261 19.40 -5.20 -3.56
CA ASN A 261 20.24 -6.06 -4.42
C ASN A 261 20.47 -5.42 -5.79
N ASN A 262 21.00 -4.24 -5.87
CA ASN A 262 21.32 -3.69 -7.18
C ASN A 262 22.81 -3.36 -7.31
N SER A 263 23.43 -3.96 -8.32
CA SER A 263 24.82 -3.72 -8.71
C SER A 263 24.97 -2.62 -9.76
N THR A 264 23.88 -1.95 -10.18
CA THR A 264 23.97 -0.90 -11.19
C THR A 264 24.38 0.41 -10.57
N THR A 265 25.29 1.13 -11.22
CA THR A 265 25.83 2.43 -10.79
C THR A 265 24.85 3.59 -10.95
N LYS A 266 23.59 3.32 -11.28
CA LYS A 266 22.58 4.33 -11.62
C LYS A 266 21.60 4.67 -10.49
N VAL A 267 21.87 4.26 -9.25
CA VAL A 267 20.99 4.56 -8.13
C VAL A 267 21.41 5.88 -7.50
N ASP A 268 20.50 6.83 -7.46
CA ASP A 268 20.78 8.14 -6.90
C ASP A 268 20.82 8.12 -5.38
N CYS A 269 19.93 7.34 -4.75
CA CYS A 269 19.89 7.18 -3.30
C CYS A 269 19.15 5.90 -2.88
N THR A 270 19.64 5.23 -1.87
CA THR A 270 18.93 4.13 -1.19
C THR A 270 18.93 4.39 0.31
N CYS A 271 17.73 4.46 0.89
CA CYS A 271 17.53 4.66 2.32
C CYS A 271 16.77 3.46 2.89
N LEU A 272 17.42 2.64 3.72
CA LEU A 272 16.86 1.47 4.36
C LEU A 272 16.79 1.67 5.87
N GLY A 273 15.62 1.92 6.41
CA GLY A 273 15.40 2.14 7.83
C GLY A 273 14.53 1.07 8.48
N GLY A 274 14.86 0.66 9.68
CA GLY A 274 14.09 -0.36 10.39
C GLY A 274 12.64 0.04 10.65
N VAL A 275 12.35 1.34 10.81
CA VAL A 275 11.00 1.89 10.96
C VAL A 275 10.67 2.84 9.82
N ILE A 276 11.52 3.83 9.55
CA ILE A 276 11.30 4.85 8.52
C ILE A 276 12.49 4.84 7.54
N GLY A 277 12.21 4.79 6.24
CA GLY A 277 13.25 4.90 5.21
C GLY A 277 13.88 6.27 5.20
N MET A 278 13.08 7.33 5.07
CA MET A 278 13.58 8.70 5.08
C MET A 278 12.58 9.67 5.70
N VAL A 279 13.09 10.62 6.45
CA VAL A 279 12.37 11.83 6.85
C VAL A 279 12.89 12.98 6.00
N GLY A 280 12.06 13.47 5.10
CA GLY A 280 12.36 14.62 4.26
C GLY A 280 12.06 15.93 4.99
N ALA A 281 12.74 16.99 4.60
CA ALA A 281 12.41 18.35 5.02
C ALA A 281 12.38 19.27 3.81
N VAL A 282 11.36 20.10 3.74
CA VAL A 282 11.25 21.13 2.72
C VAL A 282 11.74 22.44 3.35
N THR A 283 12.66 23.10 2.69
CA THR A 283 13.34 24.32 3.19
C THR A 283 12.43 25.48 3.59
N SER A 284 11.16 25.44 3.24
CA SER A 284 10.17 26.49 3.52
C SER A 284 9.13 26.15 4.57
N LYS A 285 9.22 24.97 5.17
CA LYS A 285 8.24 24.50 6.16
C LYS A 285 8.92 24.05 7.46
N PRO A 286 8.23 24.11 8.61
CA PRO A 286 8.74 23.55 9.84
C PRO A 286 9.05 22.05 9.68
N ALA A 287 10.06 21.57 10.37
CA ALA A 287 10.48 20.17 10.32
C ALA A 287 9.45 19.23 10.95
N PRO A 288 9.28 18.02 10.46
CA PRO A 288 8.45 17.02 11.10
C PRO A 288 9.01 16.66 12.48
N VAL A 289 8.12 16.39 13.42
CA VAL A 289 8.48 15.85 14.73
C VAL A 289 8.20 14.37 14.72
N ILE A 290 9.24 13.55 14.84
CA ILE A 290 9.13 12.09 14.88
C ILE A 290 9.29 11.64 16.34
N LYS A 291 8.29 10.96 16.88
CA LYS A 291 8.30 10.43 18.24
C LYS A 291 8.32 8.91 18.25
N PHE A 292 9.21 8.34 19.05
CA PHE A 292 9.25 6.92 19.37
C PHE A 292 9.09 6.75 20.87
N ASP A 293 8.11 5.97 21.29
CA ASP A 293 7.87 5.62 22.67
C ASP A 293 7.57 4.13 22.79
N ASN A 294 8.43 3.40 23.49
CA ASN A 294 8.35 1.96 23.64
C ASN A 294 8.28 1.22 22.28
N VAL A 295 9.22 1.53 21.40
CA VAL A 295 9.36 0.90 20.09
C VAL A 295 10.54 -0.06 20.09
N THR A 296 10.34 -1.28 19.65
CA THR A 296 11.40 -2.28 19.48
C THR A 296 11.63 -2.54 18.00
N VAL A 297 12.89 -2.56 17.59
CA VAL A 297 13.27 -2.86 16.21
C VAL A 297 14.28 -4.00 16.19
N GLY A 298 14.04 -4.97 15.32
CA GLY A 298 14.92 -6.10 15.06
C GLY A 298 14.97 -6.43 13.57
N GLY A 299 15.64 -7.52 13.25
CA GLY A 299 15.77 -8.00 11.87
C GLY A 299 17.15 -7.74 11.28
N LYS A 300 17.24 -7.74 9.94
CA LYS A 300 18.50 -7.61 9.22
C LYS A 300 18.34 -6.64 8.03
N ILE A 301 19.17 -5.62 8.01
CA ILE A 301 19.22 -4.69 6.88
C ILE A 301 20.52 -4.96 6.10
N THR A 302 20.40 -5.23 4.81
CA THR A 302 21.52 -5.51 3.92
C THR A 302 21.44 -4.61 2.70
N ASP A 303 22.40 -3.74 2.54
CA ASP A 303 22.57 -2.96 1.33
C ASP A 303 23.78 -3.47 0.54
N LYS A 304 23.54 -3.91 -0.69
CA LYS A 304 24.57 -4.35 -1.63
C LYS A 304 24.81 -3.32 -2.74
N HIS A 305 24.38 -2.10 -2.51
CA HIS A 305 24.61 -1.02 -3.45
C HIS A 305 26.10 -0.68 -3.53
N THR A 306 26.61 -0.53 -4.74
CA THR A 306 28.03 -0.19 -4.99
C THR A 306 28.28 1.31 -5.17
N GLY A 307 27.23 2.13 -5.15
CA GLY A 307 27.29 3.59 -5.30
C GLY A 307 27.50 4.32 -3.97
N SER A 308 27.70 5.62 -4.06
CA SER A 308 28.07 6.47 -2.91
C SER A 308 26.90 6.94 -2.04
N ASN A 309 25.65 6.71 -2.45
CA ASN A 309 24.46 7.31 -1.83
C ASN A 309 23.58 6.28 -1.10
N SER A 310 24.16 5.40 -0.35
CA SER A 310 23.45 4.44 0.50
C SER A 310 23.35 4.96 1.94
N ARG A 311 22.17 4.81 2.53
CA ARG A 311 21.86 5.16 3.92
C ARG A 311 21.17 3.98 4.59
N VAL A 312 21.71 3.54 5.70
CA VAL A 312 21.15 2.44 6.49
C VAL A 312 21.04 2.87 7.93
N GLY A 313 19.87 2.69 8.51
CA GLY A 313 19.60 3.03 9.90
C GLY A 313 18.73 2.01 10.62
N GLY A 314 19.00 1.74 11.89
CA GLY A 314 18.21 0.82 12.70
C GLY A 314 16.77 1.30 12.90
N LEU A 315 16.56 2.61 13.07
CA LEU A 315 15.25 3.24 13.16
C LEU A 315 14.91 4.00 11.89
N ILE A 316 15.71 5.01 11.56
CA ILE A 316 15.54 5.89 10.42
C ILE A 316 16.84 5.82 9.62
N ALA A 317 16.73 5.65 8.30
CA ALA A 317 17.94 5.60 7.47
C ALA A 317 18.51 7.00 7.24
N GLU A 318 17.65 7.98 6.95
CA GLU A 318 18.09 9.36 6.73
C GLU A 318 17.08 10.35 7.29
N VAL A 319 17.58 11.37 7.94
CA VAL A 319 16.84 12.59 8.25
C VAL A 319 17.44 13.69 7.38
N GLY A 320 16.80 13.93 6.26
CA GLY A 320 17.23 14.92 5.30
C GLY A 320 16.63 16.27 5.61
N ALA A 321 17.47 17.21 6.02
CA ALA A 321 17.09 18.61 6.04
C ALA A 321 18.20 19.40 5.37
N LYS A 322 17.88 20.16 4.36
CA LYS A 322 18.82 21.15 3.83
C LYS A 322 19.30 22.14 4.92
N ASP A 323 18.52 22.28 5.99
CA ASP A 323 18.74 23.26 7.05
C ASP A 323 18.77 22.65 8.46
N ASN A 324 18.98 21.35 8.60
CA ASN A 324 19.01 20.65 9.91
C ASN A 324 17.77 20.89 10.78
N SER A 325 16.62 21.04 10.18
CA SER A 325 15.40 21.44 10.88
C SER A 325 14.51 20.26 11.31
N ALA A 326 14.79 19.03 10.84
CA ALA A 326 14.05 17.86 11.29
C ALA A 326 14.40 17.47 12.72
N SER A 327 13.41 17.07 13.49
CA SER A 327 13.55 16.70 14.90
C SER A 327 13.07 15.27 15.13
N VAL A 328 13.93 14.46 15.74
CA VAL A 328 13.59 13.11 16.20
C VAL A 328 13.64 13.11 17.72
N VAL A 329 12.55 12.74 18.35
CA VAL A 329 12.41 12.69 19.81
C VAL A 329 12.12 11.26 20.25
N PRO A 330 13.13 10.45 20.55
CA PRO A 330 12.90 9.12 21.10
C PRO A 330 12.62 9.23 22.61
N ASN A 331 11.48 8.70 23.06
CA ASN A 331 11.18 8.56 24.48
C ASN A 331 11.71 7.24 25.03
N LYS A 332 11.41 6.14 24.36
CA LYS A 332 11.88 4.81 24.71
C LYS A 332 11.97 3.94 23.46
N VAL A 333 13.16 3.56 23.09
CA VAL A 333 13.45 2.74 21.90
C VAL A 333 14.36 1.58 22.33
N SER A 334 14.03 0.38 21.83
CA SER A 334 14.88 -0.81 21.93
C SER A 334 15.26 -1.28 20.52
N ILE A 335 16.52 -1.58 20.30
CA ILE A 335 17.07 -2.06 19.01
C ILE A 335 17.67 -3.44 19.21
#